data_fb13bdd59524412e7a36390cf7f63590
#
_entry.id   fb13bdd59524412e7a36390cf7f63590
#
_cell.length_a   1.000
_cell.length_b   1.000
_cell.length_c   1.000
_cell.angle_alpha   90.00
_cell.angle_beta   90.00
_cell.angle_gamma   90.00
#
_symmetry.space_group_name_H-M   'P 1'
#
loop_
_entity.id
_entity.type
_entity.pdbx_description
1 polymer ?
#
loop_
_entity_poly.entity_id
_entity_poly.type
_entity_poly.pdbx_seq_one_letter_code
_entity_poly.pdbx_strand_id
1 'polypeptide(L)'
;ISCSLVGSEMCIRDRKNKEKRPLCLRFIGNITDPADMPKGDLMIDTAKAGITIEGIGTDTVFNGFGLVMKNCSNVEVRNIGFMNCDSSEGDDCGLQQGNDHIWVHNCDFFYGHAGSDADQVKGDGALDTKTSTYVTHSYNHFWDNGKCNLQGMKSEKETNYVTYHHNWYDHSDSRHPRIRTCSVHSYNNYFDGNAKYGIGVTMGASAFAENNYFRNCKNPMMSSGQGTDALGEGTFSGETGGII
;
A
#
# COMPACT_ATOMS: atom_id res chain seq x y z
N ILE A 1 2.38 23.24 10.46
CA ILE A 1 1.79 23.10 11.80
C ILE A 1 2.13 21.69 12.25
N SER A 2 2.93 21.59 13.30
CA SER A 2 3.20 20.34 14.00
C SER A 2 1.99 20.06 14.90
N CYS A 3 1.23 19.01 14.62
CA CYS A 3 0.20 18.54 15.54
C CYS A 3 0.75 17.33 16.31
N SER A 4 0.71 17.39 17.64
CA SER A 4 0.81 16.18 18.45
C SER A 4 -0.50 15.38 18.29
N LEU A 5 -0.44 14.07 18.38
CA LEU A 5 -1.57 13.16 18.15
C LEU A 5 -2.82 13.51 18.96
N VAL A 6 -2.69 14.01 20.16
CA VAL A 6 -3.79 14.34 21.09
C VAL A 6 -4.73 15.46 20.57
N GLY A 7 -4.33 16.18 19.53
CA GLY A 7 -5.19 17.18 18.89
C GLY A 7 -5.45 16.94 17.41
N SER A 8 -4.89 15.88 16.83
CA SER A 8 -4.81 15.68 15.39
C SER A 8 -6.17 15.38 14.75
N GLU A 9 -7.03 14.60 15.41
CA GLU A 9 -8.38 14.33 14.90
C GLU A 9 -9.24 15.58 14.83
N MET A 10 -9.17 16.41 15.84
CA MET A 10 -9.91 17.67 15.88
C MET A 10 -9.38 18.63 14.82
N CYS A 11 -8.06 18.71 14.61
CA CYS A 11 -7.46 19.50 13.55
C CYS A 11 -7.81 18.99 12.14
N ILE A 12 -7.80 17.68 11.92
CA ILE A 12 -8.15 17.07 10.63
C ILE A 12 -9.66 17.19 10.36
N ARG A 13 -10.50 16.96 11.35
CA ARG A 13 -11.95 17.05 11.25
C ARG A 13 -12.45 18.50 11.06
N ASP A 14 -11.89 19.46 11.76
CA ASP A 14 -12.24 20.87 11.62
C ASP A 14 -11.77 21.45 10.29
N ARG A 15 -10.64 21.00 9.78
CA ARG A 15 -10.13 21.38 8.46
C ARG A 15 -10.90 20.74 7.31
N LYS A 16 -11.41 19.54 7.48
CA LYS A 16 -12.32 18.90 6.52
C LYS A 16 -13.46 19.81 6.08
N ASN A 17 -13.97 20.60 6.99
CA ASN A 17 -15.17 21.43 6.75
C ASN A 17 -14.88 22.92 6.47
N LYS A 18 -13.71 23.44 6.76
CA LYS A 18 -13.48 24.89 6.80
C LYS A 18 -12.27 25.40 6.03
N GLU A 19 -11.26 24.61 5.75
CA GLU A 19 -10.04 25.09 5.10
C GLU A 19 -9.74 24.40 3.77
N LYS A 20 -9.63 25.22 2.73
CA LYS A 20 -9.23 24.78 1.37
C LYS A 20 -7.72 24.93 1.15
N ARG A 21 -6.91 24.86 2.21
CA ARG A 21 -5.46 25.03 2.12
C ARG A 21 -4.75 23.67 2.28
N PRO A 22 -3.60 23.48 1.59
CA PRO A 22 -2.77 22.29 1.81
C PRO A 22 -2.36 22.14 3.28
N LEU A 23 -2.25 20.91 3.73
CA LEU A 23 -1.87 20.56 5.09
C LEU A 23 -0.61 19.69 5.06
N CYS A 24 0.31 19.92 5.97
CA CYS A 24 1.40 18.99 6.23
C CYS A 24 1.28 18.47 7.68
N LEU A 25 1.12 17.17 7.81
CA LEU A 25 1.10 16.45 9.08
C LEU A 25 2.47 15.82 9.31
N ARG A 26 3.12 16.16 10.40
CA ARG A 26 4.43 15.66 10.77
C ARG A 26 4.36 14.79 12.01
N PHE A 27 4.95 13.63 11.93
CA PHE A 27 4.97 12.63 12.99
C PHE A 27 6.40 12.37 13.43
N ILE A 28 6.61 12.11 14.72
CA ILE A 28 7.94 11.89 15.30
C ILE A 28 7.87 10.69 16.25
N GLY A 29 8.81 9.77 16.08
CA GLY A 29 9.01 8.64 16.97
C GLY A 29 7.98 7.52 16.79
N ASN A 30 8.02 6.53 17.67
CA ASN A 30 7.13 5.36 17.65
C ASN A 30 5.80 5.72 18.30
N ILE A 31 4.73 5.62 17.53
CA ILE A 31 3.37 5.98 17.93
C ILE A 31 2.59 4.68 18.12
N THR A 32 2.12 4.42 19.33
CA THR A 32 1.54 3.14 19.73
C THR A 32 0.11 3.21 20.25
N ASP A 33 -0.43 4.40 20.48
CA ASP A 33 -1.74 4.54 21.10
C ASP A 33 -2.81 4.99 20.10
N PRO A 34 -3.61 4.06 19.56
CA PRO A 34 -4.74 4.36 18.69
C PRO A 34 -6.04 4.67 19.46
N ALA A 35 -6.00 4.80 20.79
CA ALA A 35 -7.20 4.85 21.63
C ALA A 35 -8.20 5.95 21.23
N ASP A 36 -7.70 7.06 20.73
CA ASP A 36 -8.51 8.20 20.29
C ASP A 36 -8.84 8.17 18.80
N MET A 37 -8.49 7.10 18.07
CA MET A 37 -8.72 7.02 16.63
C MET A 37 -10.01 6.26 16.30
N PRO A 38 -10.82 6.76 15.34
CA PRO A 38 -12.00 6.04 14.89
C PRO A 38 -11.62 4.69 14.31
N LYS A 39 -12.20 3.61 14.82
CA LYS A 39 -11.94 2.25 14.35
C LYS A 39 -10.50 1.77 14.48
N GLY A 40 -9.67 2.45 15.25
CA GLY A 40 -8.28 2.09 15.44
C GLY A 40 -7.32 2.54 14.33
N ASP A 41 -7.73 3.45 13.43
CA ASP A 41 -6.87 3.97 12.35
C ASP A 41 -6.85 5.49 12.31
N LEU A 42 -5.74 6.03 11.83
CA LEU A 42 -5.68 7.44 11.41
C LEU A 42 -6.46 7.59 10.10
N MET A 43 -7.65 8.17 10.18
CA MET A 43 -8.51 8.32 9.02
C MET A 43 -8.47 9.74 8.43
N ILE A 44 -8.18 9.80 7.13
CA ILE A 44 -8.27 11.02 6.33
C ILE A 44 -9.39 10.84 5.31
N ASP A 45 -10.39 11.65 5.40
CA ASP A 45 -11.55 11.58 4.53
C ASP A 45 -11.90 12.96 3.96
N THR A 46 -12.16 13.00 2.65
CA THR A 46 -12.60 14.18 1.92
C THR A 46 -11.58 15.33 1.92
N ALA A 47 -10.28 15.04 1.87
CA ALA A 47 -9.23 16.05 1.76
C ALA A 47 -8.90 16.31 0.27
N LYS A 48 -9.33 17.44 -0.26
CA LYS A 48 -9.16 17.80 -1.68
C LYS A 48 -8.13 18.91 -1.95
N ALA A 49 -7.64 19.56 -0.92
CA ALA A 49 -6.68 20.66 -1.05
C ALA A 49 -5.20 20.22 -1.03
N GLY A 50 -4.97 18.94 -0.84
CA GLY A 50 -3.62 18.36 -0.70
C GLY A 50 -3.21 18.17 0.75
N ILE A 51 -2.62 17.00 1.03
CA ILE A 51 -2.04 16.66 2.34
C ILE A 51 -0.71 15.97 2.13
N THR A 52 0.32 16.43 2.86
CA THR A 52 1.54 15.66 3.06
C THR A 52 1.53 15.06 4.46
N ILE A 53 1.77 13.77 4.55
CA ILE A 53 1.87 12.98 5.79
C ILE A 53 3.30 12.47 5.84
N GLU A 54 4.11 13.00 6.75
CA GLU A 54 5.54 12.69 6.78
C GLU A 54 6.05 12.33 8.18
N GLY A 55 6.90 11.33 8.23
CA GLY A 55 7.72 11.05 9.39
C GLY A 55 8.96 11.93 9.42
N ILE A 56 9.33 12.41 10.61
CA ILE A 56 10.54 13.21 10.84
C ILE A 56 11.57 12.35 11.53
N GLY A 57 12.79 12.36 11.01
CA GLY A 57 13.87 11.52 11.52
C GLY A 57 13.85 10.11 10.89
N THR A 58 14.38 9.14 11.61
CA THR A 58 14.57 7.76 11.13
C THR A 58 13.79 6.73 11.95
N ASP A 59 12.94 7.17 12.85
CA ASP A 59 12.28 6.34 13.85
C ASP A 59 10.75 6.54 13.92
N THR A 60 10.17 7.24 12.94
CA THR A 60 8.73 7.43 12.91
C THR A 60 8.04 6.15 12.47
N VAL A 61 7.25 5.56 13.37
CA VAL A 61 6.52 4.32 13.15
C VAL A 61 5.10 4.44 13.67
N PHE A 62 4.13 4.02 12.85
CA PHE A 62 2.76 3.72 13.28
C PHE A 62 2.72 2.24 13.69
N ASN A 63 2.59 1.99 14.98
CA ASN A 63 2.68 0.65 15.54
C ASN A 63 1.35 0.22 16.17
N GLY A 64 0.70 -0.74 15.53
CA GLY A 64 -0.59 -1.28 15.97
C GLY A 64 -1.81 -0.64 15.30
N PHE A 65 -1.63 0.36 14.44
CA PHE A 65 -2.70 1.01 13.70
C PHE A 65 -2.26 1.43 12.30
N GLY A 66 -3.22 1.69 11.44
CA GLY A 66 -3.00 2.06 10.05
C GLY A 66 -3.38 3.50 9.71
N LEU A 67 -3.12 3.84 8.45
CA LEU A 67 -3.55 5.09 7.80
C LEU A 67 -4.60 4.77 6.74
N VAL A 68 -5.80 5.31 6.88
CA VAL A 68 -6.89 5.10 5.92
C VAL A 68 -7.25 6.41 5.21
N MET A 69 -7.26 6.37 3.87
CA MET A 69 -7.60 7.52 3.03
C MET A 69 -8.86 7.26 2.21
N LYS A 70 -9.80 8.21 2.24
CA LYS A 70 -11.06 8.16 1.48
C LYS A 70 -11.34 9.52 0.84
N ASN A 71 -11.72 9.52 -0.44
CA ASN A 71 -12.12 10.74 -1.15
C ASN A 71 -11.09 11.88 -1.07
N CYS A 72 -9.81 11.52 -1.10
CA CYS A 72 -8.69 12.45 -1.00
C CYS A 72 -8.09 12.75 -2.38
N SER A 73 -7.47 13.92 -2.52
CA SER A 73 -6.72 14.30 -3.71
C SER A 73 -5.42 14.99 -3.34
N ASN A 74 -4.38 14.78 -4.17
CA ASN A 74 -3.06 15.37 -3.97
C ASN A 74 -2.48 15.03 -2.59
N VAL A 75 -2.34 13.74 -2.31
CA VAL A 75 -1.80 13.26 -1.04
C VAL A 75 -0.41 12.67 -1.25
N GLU A 76 0.52 13.06 -0.42
CA GLU A 76 1.86 12.48 -0.31
C GLU A 76 2.02 11.85 1.08
N VAL A 77 2.41 10.56 1.11
CA VAL A 77 2.77 9.85 2.34
C VAL A 77 4.21 9.41 2.23
N ARG A 78 5.05 9.79 3.20
CA ARG A 78 6.47 9.51 3.14
C ARG A 78 7.16 9.33 4.48
N ASN A 79 8.24 8.56 4.45
CA ASN A 79 9.18 8.39 5.57
C ASN A 79 8.49 7.94 6.86
N ILE A 80 7.58 6.97 6.76
CA ILE A 80 6.86 6.39 7.89
C ILE A 80 7.02 4.88 7.86
N GLY A 81 7.34 4.30 9.00
CA GLY A 81 7.23 2.85 9.23
C GLY A 81 5.82 2.49 9.66
N PHE A 82 5.30 1.38 9.14
CA PHE A 82 4.02 0.81 9.54
C PHE A 82 4.26 -0.61 10.04
N MET A 83 3.69 -0.95 11.18
CA MET A 83 3.84 -2.29 11.73
C MET A 83 2.68 -2.72 12.62
N ASN A 84 2.42 -4.02 12.63
CA ASN A 84 1.48 -4.66 13.56
C ASN A 84 0.08 -4.05 13.53
N CYS A 85 -0.42 -3.61 12.39
CA CYS A 85 -1.76 -3.04 12.33
C CYS A 85 -2.81 -4.07 12.75
N ASP A 86 -3.55 -3.76 13.79
CA ASP A 86 -4.62 -4.59 14.38
C ASP A 86 -5.95 -3.81 14.42
N SER A 87 -6.15 -2.95 13.44
CA SER A 87 -7.38 -2.18 13.30
C SER A 87 -8.51 -3.00 12.69
N SER A 88 -9.72 -2.46 12.72
CA SER A 88 -10.87 -3.11 12.09
C SER A 88 -10.82 -3.16 10.56
N GLU A 89 -10.05 -2.28 9.91
CA GLU A 89 -9.75 -2.34 8.47
C GLU A 89 -8.63 -3.34 8.19
N GLY A 90 -7.62 -3.40 9.08
CA GLY A 90 -6.51 -4.33 9.03
C GLY A 90 -5.35 -3.93 8.13
N ASP A 91 -5.51 -2.94 7.26
CA ASP A 91 -4.45 -2.47 6.36
C ASP A 91 -3.51 -1.48 7.08
N ASP A 92 -2.19 -1.63 6.91
CA ASP A 92 -1.22 -0.65 7.42
C ASP A 92 -1.39 0.73 6.76
N CYS A 93 -1.61 0.74 5.43
CA CYS A 93 -1.95 1.94 4.68
C CYS A 93 -2.98 1.60 3.60
N GLY A 94 -4.20 2.09 3.76
CA GLY A 94 -5.32 1.78 2.88
C GLY A 94 -5.82 3.01 2.10
N LEU A 95 -5.75 2.94 0.75
CA LEU A 95 -6.46 3.85 -0.13
C LEU A 95 -7.80 3.21 -0.46
N GLN A 96 -8.86 3.60 0.26
CA GLN A 96 -10.11 2.85 0.24
C GLN A 96 -11.04 3.16 -0.93
N GLN A 97 -11.29 4.43 -1.24
CA GLN A 97 -12.15 4.80 -2.37
C GLN A 97 -12.06 6.28 -2.71
N GLY A 98 -12.29 6.61 -3.98
CA GLY A 98 -12.45 7.98 -4.44
C GLY A 98 -11.20 8.85 -4.27
N ASN A 99 -10.03 8.25 -4.17
CA ASN A 99 -8.78 8.98 -4.09
C ASN A 99 -8.20 9.22 -5.49
N ASP A 100 -7.51 10.34 -5.64
CA ASP A 100 -6.80 10.65 -6.87
C ASP A 100 -5.50 11.43 -6.60
N HIS A 101 -4.50 11.24 -7.45
CA HIS A 101 -3.18 11.85 -7.31
C HIS A 101 -2.54 11.58 -5.94
N ILE A 102 -2.30 10.30 -5.66
CA ILE A 102 -1.71 9.84 -4.41
C ILE A 102 -0.30 9.30 -4.66
N TRP A 103 0.63 9.69 -3.81
CA TRP A 103 2.00 9.18 -3.83
C TRP A 103 2.39 8.67 -2.44
N VAL A 104 2.64 7.35 -2.35
CA VAL A 104 3.16 6.71 -1.13
C VAL A 104 4.58 6.26 -1.42
N HIS A 105 5.55 6.80 -0.69
CA HIS A 105 6.95 6.54 -0.99
C HIS A 105 7.88 6.62 0.22
N ASN A 106 9.03 5.97 0.10
CA ASN A 106 10.04 5.93 1.16
C ASN A 106 9.45 5.53 2.52
N CYS A 107 8.54 4.57 2.50
CA CYS A 107 7.91 4.01 3.68
C CYS A 107 8.39 2.57 3.91
N ASP A 108 8.43 2.16 5.16
CA ASP A 108 8.73 0.80 5.57
C ASP A 108 7.46 0.12 6.07
N PHE A 109 7.10 -1.00 5.43
CA PHE A 109 5.97 -1.83 5.84
C PHE A 109 6.51 -3.15 6.37
N PHE A 110 6.33 -3.41 7.65
CA PHE A 110 6.86 -4.62 8.24
C PHE A 110 5.94 -5.18 9.31
N TYR A 111 5.93 -6.48 9.35
CA TYR A 111 5.02 -7.20 10.22
C TYR A 111 5.42 -7.16 11.70
N GLY A 112 6.71 -6.97 11.98
CA GLY A 112 7.27 -6.95 13.32
C GLY A 112 7.61 -8.33 13.89
N HIS A 113 7.46 -9.41 13.11
CA HIS A 113 7.89 -10.76 13.43
C HIS A 113 8.44 -11.45 12.21
N ALA A 114 9.66 -11.93 12.28
CA ALA A 114 10.28 -12.73 11.24
C ALA A 114 9.50 -14.04 11.00
N GLY A 115 9.35 -14.45 9.75
CA GLY A 115 8.77 -15.74 9.37
C GLY A 115 7.26 -15.85 9.52
N SER A 116 6.53 -14.74 9.46
CA SER A 116 5.08 -14.77 9.53
C SER A 116 4.45 -15.14 8.19
N ASP A 117 4.27 -16.42 7.94
CA ASP A 117 3.53 -16.93 6.77
C ASP A 117 2.00 -16.91 6.97
N ALA A 118 1.55 -16.58 8.15
CA ALA A 118 0.14 -16.67 8.46
C ALA A 118 -0.60 -15.45 7.92
N ASP A 119 -1.37 -15.64 6.86
CA ASP A 119 -2.33 -14.65 6.38
C ASP A 119 -3.15 -14.09 7.55
N GLN A 120 -3.16 -12.78 7.72
CA GLN A 120 -4.03 -12.07 8.66
C GLN A 120 -3.74 -12.26 10.16
N VAL A 121 -2.60 -12.74 10.54
CA VAL A 121 -2.29 -12.88 11.98
C VAL A 121 -2.19 -11.53 12.69
N LYS A 122 -1.77 -10.49 11.98
CA LYS A 122 -1.56 -9.16 12.57
C LYS A 122 -2.02 -7.99 11.70
N GLY A 123 -2.80 -8.23 10.72
CA GLY A 123 -3.28 -7.24 9.79
C GLY A 123 -3.74 -7.88 8.50
N ASP A 124 -4.30 -7.12 7.58
CA ASP A 124 -4.72 -7.63 6.28
C ASP A 124 -3.69 -7.29 5.21
N GLY A 125 -3.65 -6.09 4.68
CA GLY A 125 -2.72 -5.66 3.65
C GLY A 125 -1.72 -4.62 4.16
N ALA A 126 -0.50 -4.60 3.61
CA ALA A 126 0.45 -3.56 3.99
C ALA A 126 0.08 -2.23 3.32
N LEU A 127 -0.12 -2.22 2.00
CA LEU A 127 -0.47 -1.01 1.26
C LEU A 127 -1.49 -1.35 0.17
N ASP A 128 -2.76 -1.24 0.50
CA ASP A 128 -3.87 -1.58 -0.37
C ASP A 128 -4.44 -0.37 -1.11
N THR A 129 -4.78 -0.54 -2.37
CA THR A 129 -5.35 0.51 -3.22
C THR A 129 -6.63 0.04 -3.85
N LYS A 130 -7.73 0.64 -3.45
CA LYS A 130 -9.10 0.29 -3.88
C LYS A 130 -9.78 1.53 -4.44
N THR A 131 -10.36 1.43 -5.63
CA THR A 131 -11.15 2.50 -6.27
C THR A 131 -10.46 3.87 -6.24
N SER A 132 -9.19 3.89 -6.59
CA SER A 132 -8.33 5.08 -6.59
C SER A 132 -7.57 5.18 -7.91
N THR A 133 -7.26 6.40 -8.35
CA THR A 133 -6.65 6.66 -9.65
C THR A 133 -5.48 7.64 -9.56
N TYR A 134 -4.57 7.60 -10.55
CA TYR A 134 -3.33 8.37 -10.54
C TYR A 134 -2.52 8.15 -9.27
N VAL A 135 -2.22 6.87 -8.97
CA VAL A 135 -1.51 6.46 -7.75
C VAL A 135 -0.12 5.97 -8.09
N THR A 136 0.86 6.41 -7.31
CA THR A 136 2.23 5.91 -7.39
C THR A 136 2.67 5.37 -6.04
N HIS A 137 3.19 4.15 -6.04
CA HIS A 137 3.87 3.53 -4.91
C HIS A 137 5.33 3.31 -5.27
N SER A 138 6.25 3.99 -4.56
CA SER A 138 7.66 3.95 -4.95
C SER A 138 8.63 4.04 -3.79
N TYR A 139 9.79 3.41 -3.96
CA TYR A 139 10.86 3.43 -2.96
C TYR A 139 10.42 2.94 -1.58
N ASN A 140 9.41 2.05 -1.53
CA ASN A 140 8.96 1.45 -0.28
C ASN A 140 9.67 0.12 -0.05
N HIS A 141 9.86 -0.21 1.21
CA HIS A 141 10.36 -1.50 1.65
C HIS A 141 9.24 -2.29 2.32
N PHE A 142 8.96 -3.48 1.81
CA PHE A 142 7.97 -4.40 2.38
C PHE A 142 8.70 -5.61 2.92
N TRP A 143 8.75 -5.75 4.22
CA TRP A 143 9.48 -6.82 4.87
C TRP A 143 8.55 -7.75 5.67
N ASP A 144 8.64 -9.05 5.36
CA ASP A 144 7.95 -10.12 6.08
C ASP A 144 6.43 -9.91 6.20
N ASN A 145 5.81 -9.32 5.17
CA ASN A 145 4.36 -9.18 5.11
C ASN A 145 3.72 -10.44 4.51
N GLY A 146 2.62 -10.90 5.06
CA GLY A 146 1.82 -11.98 4.45
C GLY A 146 1.14 -11.52 3.15
N LYS A 147 0.68 -10.27 3.12
CA LYS A 147 0.03 -9.62 1.98
C LYS A 147 0.52 -8.19 1.84
N CYS A 148 1.21 -7.86 0.75
CA CYS A 148 1.74 -6.50 0.55
C CYS A 148 0.72 -5.54 -0.03
N ASN A 149 0.32 -5.74 -1.30
CA ASN A 149 -0.48 -4.75 -2.02
C ASN A 149 -1.67 -5.40 -2.73
N LEU A 150 -2.87 -5.11 -2.30
CA LEU A 150 -4.05 -5.33 -3.13
C LEU A 150 -4.26 -4.12 -4.03
N GLN A 151 -4.35 -4.36 -5.33
CA GLN A 151 -4.66 -3.33 -6.30
C GLN A 151 -5.98 -3.63 -6.99
N GLY A 152 -6.98 -2.82 -6.71
CA GLY A 152 -8.30 -2.93 -7.28
C GLY A 152 -9.26 -3.85 -6.51
N MET A 153 -10.54 -3.59 -6.70
CA MET A 153 -11.64 -4.39 -6.17
C MET A 153 -12.35 -5.17 -7.27
N LYS A 154 -13.05 -6.22 -6.91
CA LYS A 154 -13.82 -7.04 -7.86
C LYS A 154 -14.83 -6.27 -8.71
N SER A 155 -15.29 -5.13 -8.23
CA SER A 155 -16.30 -4.29 -8.89
C SER A 155 -15.72 -3.08 -9.62
N GLU A 156 -14.42 -2.86 -9.59
CA GLU A 156 -13.81 -1.74 -10.30
C GLU A 156 -13.90 -1.95 -11.81
N LYS A 157 -14.26 -0.90 -12.54
CA LYS A 157 -14.40 -0.93 -13.99
C LYS A 157 -13.65 0.20 -14.70
N GLU A 158 -12.97 1.04 -13.93
CA GLU A 158 -12.33 2.24 -14.44
C GLU A 158 -10.83 2.04 -14.60
N THR A 159 -10.24 2.83 -15.48
CA THR A 159 -8.78 2.88 -15.64
C THR A 159 -8.17 3.59 -14.46
N ASN A 160 -7.28 2.92 -13.72
CA ASN A 160 -6.79 3.41 -12.45
C ASN A 160 -5.49 4.22 -12.56
N TYR A 161 -4.67 4.05 -13.60
CA TYR A 161 -3.36 4.71 -13.76
C TYR A 161 -2.49 4.55 -12.51
N VAL A 162 -2.12 3.32 -12.22
CA VAL A 162 -1.34 2.98 -11.03
C VAL A 162 0.04 2.49 -11.40
N THR A 163 1.04 2.99 -10.69
CA THR A 163 2.44 2.65 -10.89
C THR A 163 3.08 2.16 -9.60
N TYR A 164 3.84 1.07 -9.73
CA TYR A 164 4.71 0.53 -8.67
C TYR A 164 6.15 0.54 -9.18
N HIS A 165 7.05 1.29 -8.54
CA HIS A 165 8.44 1.31 -8.98
C HIS A 165 9.45 1.50 -7.85
N HIS A 166 10.64 0.94 -8.03
CA HIS A 166 11.73 1.03 -7.07
C HIS A 166 11.35 0.55 -5.67
N ASN A 167 10.38 -0.35 -5.55
CA ASN A 167 10.04 -0.96 -4.28
C ASN A 167 10.90 -2.21 -4.04
N TRP A 168 11.14 -2.50 -2.79
CA TRP A 168 11.78 -3.73 -2.35
C TRP A 168 10.78 -4.60 -1.60
N TYR A 169 10.50 -5.78 -2.16
CA TYR A 169 9.65 -6.80 -1.55
C TYR A 169 10.52 -7.90 -0.95
N ASP A 170 10.76 -7.79 0.35
CA ASP A 170 11.75 -8.54 1.10
C ASP A 170 11.09 -9.63 1.93
N HIS A 171 11.25 -10.89 1.52
CA HIS A 171 10.74 -12.09 2.20
C HIS A 171 9.24 -12.03 2.57
N SER A 172 8.47 -11.27 1.82
CA SER A 172 7.02 -11.22 1.94
C SER A 172 6.36 -12.31 1.10
N ASP A 173 5.16 -12.75 1.49
CA ASP A 173 4.53 -13.90 0.88
C ASP A 173 3.92 -13.63 -0.49
N SER A 174 3.03 -12.65 -0.56
CA SER A 174 2.16 -12.47 -1.72
C SER A 174 1.71 -11.03 -1.94
N ARG A 175 1.05 -10.80 -3.09
CA ARG A 175 0.48 -9.51 -3.48
C ARG A 175 1.51 -8.41 -3.69
N HIS A 176 2.37 -8.56 -4.72
CA HIS A 176 3.42 -7.59 -5.01
C HIS A 176 3.32 -6.95 -6.43
N PRO A 177 2.18 -6.36 -6.82
CA PRO A 177 0.85 -6.38 -6.24
C PRO A 177 -0.03 -7.55 -6.71
N ARG A 178 -1.15 -7.80 -6.01
CA ARG A 178 -2.28 -8.56 -6.56
C ARG A 178 -3.24 -7.60 -7.25
N ILE A 179 -3.37 -7.72 -8.55
CA ILE A 179 -4.12 -6.80 -9.39
C ILE A 179 -5.48 -7.41 -9.75
N ARG A 180 -6.56 -6.67 -9.52
CA ARG A 180 -7.93 -7.04 -9.87
C ARG A 180 -8.54 -5.98 -10.76
N THR A 181 -9.06 -6.37 -11.93
CA THR A 181 -9.87 -5.54 -12.85
C THR A 181 -9.21 -4.28 -13.41
N CYS A 182 -8.10 -3.84 -12.90
CA CYS A 182 -7.40 -2.63 -13.32
C CYS A 182 -6.08 -2.92 -14.05
N SER A 183 -5.42 -1.88 -14.55
CA SER A 183 -4.13 -1.97 -15.22
C SER A 183 -3.06 -1.30 -14.39
N VAL A 184 -1.90 -1.94 -14.28
CA VAL A 184 -0.78 -1.47 -13.47
C VAL A 184 0.50 -1.45 -14.30
N HIS A 185 1.32 -0.43 -14.11
CA HIS A 185 2.71 -0.39 -14.54
C HIS A 185 3.63 -0.71 -13.35
N SER A 186 4.43 -1.77 -13.49
CA SER A 186 5.37 -2.22 -12.45
C SER A 186 6.78 -2.29 -13.01
N TYR A 187 7.70 -1.44 -12.51
CA TYR A 187 9.05 -1.40 -13.05
C TYR A 187 10.13 -1.09 -12.02
N ASN A 188 11.34 -1.57 -12.28
CA ASN A 188 12.51 -1.36 -11.42
C ASN A 188 12.29 -1.78 -9.95
N ASN A 189 11.44 -2.76 -9.71
CA ASN A 189 11.26 -3.29 -8.36
C ASN A 189 12.20 -4.47 -8.11
N TYR A 190 12.54 -4.67 -6.85
CA TYR A 190 13.30 -5.81 -6.38
C TYR A 190 12.42 -6.74 -5.53
N PHE A 191 12.35 -7.99 -5.95
CA PHE A 191 11.59 -9.04 -5.29
C PHE A 191 12.57 -10.09 -4.77
N ASP A 192 12.60 -10.32 -3.46
CA ASP A 192 13.50 -11.26 -2.84
C ASP A 192 12.77 -12.20 -1.88
N GLY A 193 12.89 -13.51 -2.12
CA GLY A 193 12.38 -14.53 -1.22
C GLY A 193 10.86 -14.59 -1.09
N ASN A 194 10.10 -14.20 -2.11
CA ASN A 194 8.63 -14.19 -2.04
C ASN A 194 8.07 -15.62 -2.04
N ALA A 195 7.37 -15.98 -0.97
CA ALA A 195 7.02 -17.36 -0.69
C ALA A 195 5.88 -17.91 -1.57
N LYS A 196 4.94 -17.07 -1.98
CA LYS A 196 3.78 -17.48 -2.80
C LYS A 196 3.86 -16.96 -4.22
N TYR A 197 3.85 -15.66 -4.43
CA TYR A 197 4.01 -15.04 -5.75
C TYR A 197 4.44 -13.58 -5.66
N GLY A 198 5.07 -13.09 -6.72
CA GLY A 198 5.40 -11.68 -6.91
C GLY A 198 4.21 -10.89 -7.49
N ILE A 199 4.26 -10.54 -8.78
CA ILE A 199 3.16 -9.84 -9.46
C ILE A 199 2.05 -10.83 -9.81
N GLY A 200 0.84 -10.60 -9.30
CA GLY A 200 -0.32 -11.45 -9.56
C GLY A 200 -1.43 -10.72 -10.29
N VAL A 201 -1.73 -11.12 -11.54
CA VAL A 201 -2.77 -10.52 -12.37
C VAL A 201 -4.01 -11.40 -12.35
N THR A 202 -5.16 -10.84 -11.93
CA THR A 202 -6.37 -11.62 -11.73
C THR A 202 -7.63 -10.88 -12.22
N MET A 203 -8.71 -11.60 -12.48
CA MET A 203 -10.02 -11.03 -12.75
C MET A 203 -10.05 -10.03 -13.93
N GLY A 204 -9.39 -10.36 -15.03
CA GLY A 204 -9.37 -9.51 -16.22
C GLY A 204 -8.49 -8.27 -16.09
N ALA A 205 -7.67 -8.19 -15.08
CA ALA A 205 -6.66 -7.13 -14.91
C ALA A 205 -5.51 -7.28 -15.93
N SER A 206 -4.65 -6.28 -15.98
CA SER A 206 -3.41 -6.32 -16.76
C SER A 206 -2.25 -5.68 -16.01
N ALA A 207 -1.04 -6.13 -16.31
CA ALA A 207 0.19 -5.53 -15.82
C ALA A 207 1.18 -5.35 -16.97
N PHE A 208 1.77 -4.17 -17.07
CA PHE A 208 2.97 -3.95 -17.83
C PHE A 208 4.15 -4.00 -16.86
N ALA A 209 4.96 -5.05 -16.97
CA ALA A 209 6.08 -5.29 -16.07
C ALA A 209 7.40 -5.21 -16.84
N GLU A 210 8.30 -4.33 -16.39
CA GLU A 210 9.61 -4.16 -17.03
C GLU A 210 10.72 -3.87 -16.01
N ASN A 211 11.93 -4.29 -16.33
CA ASN A 211 13.13 -4.03 -15.54
C ASN A 211 13.00 -4.43 -14.04
N ASN A 212 12.13 -5.37 -13.70
CA ASN A 212 12.02 -5.91 -12.36
C ASN A 212 13.05 -7.02 -12.15
N TYR A 213 13.57 -7.13 -10.94
CA TYR A 213 14.51 -8.19 -10.58
C TYR A 213 13.90 -9.12 -9.52
N PHE A 214 13.84 -10.41 -9.84
CA PHE A 214 13.30 -11.45 -8.94
C PHE A 214 14.39 -12.38 -8.49
N ARG A 215 14.53 -12.59 -7.19
CA ARG A 215 15.46 -13.52 -6.57
C ARG A 215 14.73 -14.44 -5.59
N ASN A 216 14.89 -15.74 -5.74
CA ASN A 216 14.29 -16.74 -4.86
C ASN A 216 12.76 -16.61 -4.71
N CYS A 217 12.07 -16.13 -5.72
CA CYS A 217 10.61 -16.02 -5.73
C CYS A 217 9.99 -17.31 -6.26
N LYS A 218 9.01 -17.86 -5.57
CA LYS A 218 8.35 -19.11 -5.98
C LYS A 218 7.62 -18.96 -7.32
N ASN A 219 6.86 -17.88 -7.49
CA ASN A 219 6.14 -17.55 -8.70
C ASN A 219 6.34 -16.06 -9.00
N PRO A 220 7.40 -15.66 -9.71
CA PRO A 220 7.70 -14.25 -9.95
C PRO A 220 6.55 -13.45 -10.54
N MET A 221 5.87 -14.04 -11.54
CA MET A 221 4.67 -13.48 -12.15
C MET A 221 3.61 -14.57 -12.29
N MET A 222 2.38 -14.23 -11.97
CA MET A 222 1.26 -15.17 -11.98
C MET A 222 0.03 -14.54 -12.66
N SER A 223 -0.72 -15.31 -13.38
CA SER A 223 -2.02 -14.93 -13.94
C SER A 223 -3.07 -15.96 -13.56
N SER A 224 -4.23 -15.50 -13.09
CA SER A 224 -5.34 -16.39 -12.76
C SER A 224 -6.69 -15.71 -12.93
N GLY A 225 -7.73 -16.48 -13.24
CA GLY A 225 -9.09 -15.95 -13.42
C GLY A 225 -9.76 -15.49 -12.13
N GLN A 226 -9.51 -16.21 -11.04
CA GLN A 226 -10.19 -15.97 -9.75
C GLN A 226 -9.27 -15.39 -8.66
N GLY A 227 -7.99 -15.28 -8.94
CA GLY A 227 -7.04 -14.81 -7.97
C GLY A 227 -6.79 -15.80 -6.83
N THR A 228 -7.00 -17.06 -7.09
CA THR A 228 -6.42 -18.15 -6.33
C THR A 228 -4.97 -18.35 -6.77
N ASP A 229 -4.20 -19.14 -6.09
CA ASP A 229 -2.80 -19.41 -6.43
C ASP A 229 -2.62 -20.27 -7.70
N ALA A 230 -3.60 -20.25 -8.61
CA ALA A 230 -3.55 -20.98 -9.87
C ALA A 230 -2.68 -20.24 -10.88
N LEU A 231 -1.70 -20.96 -11.42
CA LEU A 231 -0.85 -20.50 -12.51
C LEU A 231 -1.51 -20.82 -13.85
N GLY A 232 -1.32 -19.95 -14.84
CA GLY A 232 -1.59 -20.28 -16.23
C GLY A 232 -3.00 -20.06 -16.74
N GLU A 233 -3.87 -19.42 -15.97
CA GLU A 233 -5.21 -19.05 -16.46
C GLU A 233 -5.23 -17.75 -17.29
N GLY A 234 -4.10 -17.12 -17.46
CA GLY A 234 -3.97 -15.91 -18.25
C GLY A 234 -2.92 -16.03 -19.33
N THR A 235 -2.77 -14.98 -20.09
CA THR A 235 -1.80 -14.91 -21.18
C THR A 235 -0.64 -14.02 -20.78
N PHE A 236 0.57 -14.54 -20.88
CA PHE A 236 1.79 -13.77 -20.84
C PHE A 236 2.21 -13.47 -22.28
N SER A 237 2.42 -12.21 -22.60
CA SER A 237 2.94 -11.78 -23.88
C SER A 237 4.09 -10.80 -23.69
N GLY A 238 5.03 -10.81 -24.61
CA GLY A 238 6.23 -9.99 -24.57
C GLY A 238 7.51 -10.81 -24.45
N GLU A 239 8.64 -10.16 -24.50
CA GLU A 239 9.93 -10.81 -24.33
C GLU A 239 10.18 -11.05 -22.84
N THR A 240 10.27 -12.31 -22.46
CA THR A 240 10.74 -12.73 -21.14
C THR A 240 12.27 -12.81 -21.18
N GLY A 241 12.93 -11.69 -21.31
CA GLY A 241 14.39 -11.58 -21.34
C GLY A 241 15.02 -11.46 -19.97
N GLY A 242 14.37 -11.97 -18.92
CA GLY A 242 14.90 -11.94 -17.58
C GLY A 242 15.18 -13.34 -17.03
N ILE A 243 16.13 -13.45 -16.13
CA ILE A 243 16.30 -14.62 -15.30
C ILE A 243 15.09 -14.63 -14.34
N ILE A 244 14.19 -15.55 -14.60
CA ILE A 244 13.07 -15.84 -13.70
C ILE A 244 13.55 -16.80 -12.63
#